data_d5444e879b5efed0ee47a342cd18fdf3
#
_entry.id   d5444e879b5efed0ee47a342cd18fdf3
#
_cell.length_a   1.000
_cell.length_b   1.000
_cell.length_c   1.000
_cell.angle_alpha   90.00
_cell.angle_beta   90.00
_cell.angle_gamma   90.00
#
_symmetry.space_group_name_H-M   'P 1'
#
loop_
_entity.id
_entity.type
_entity.pdbx_description
1 polymer ?
#
loop_
_entity_poly.entity_id
_entity_poly.type
_entity_poly.pdbx_seq_one_letter_code
_entity_poly.pdbx_strand_id
1 'polypeptide(L)'
;MELKIENITFIIVTFNSEKIIHNCLKTLPKESSKIIIENSKNINLKNELEYNYDNIEVILSENKGMGASNNKGLNNCKTQFAFIINPDVKFKENTLIELINCSKSIDDFAILSPINSDKKFPNFKIKKNNRNTSNENIISVDYVDGFSMLINREKFKDKTYFDENFFLYLENTDLCLKAKQNNENIYIIKSSVIEHLGASSSDNNYLQDIEYLR
;
A
#
# COMPACT_ATOMS: atom_id res chain seq x y z
N MET A 1 -13.30 4.01 14.23
CA MET A 1 -14.14 4.68 13.17
C MET A 1 -14.36 3.69 12.04
N GLU A 2 -15.52 3.71 11.38
CA GLU A 2 -15.83 2.83 10.26
C GLU A 2 -14.97 3.17 9.04
N LEU A 3 -14.45 2.17 8.31
CA LEU A 3 -13.70 2.36 7.06
C LEU A 3 -14.65 2.86 5.96
N LYS A 4 -14.36 4.03 5.40
CA LYS A 4 -15.10 4.66 4.30
C LYS A 4 -14.13 5.37 3.36
N ILE A 5 -14.54 5.65 2.13
CA ILE A 5 -13.67 6.29 1.13
C ILE A 5 -13.16 7.63 1.62
N GLU A 6 -14.01 8.45 2.24
CA GLU A 6 -13.66 9.78 2.72
C GLU A 6 -12.63 9.81 3.86
N ASN A 7 -12.42 8.68 4.55
CA ASN A 7 -11.40 8.57 5.60
C ASN A 7 -10.16 7.75 5.20
N ILE A 8 -9.96 7.57 3.89
CA ILE A 8 -8.77 6.94 3.29
C ILE A 8 -7.98 8.00 2.53
N THR A 9 -6.68 8.07 2.79
CA THR A 9 -5.71 8.78 1.95
C THR A 9 -4.83 7.76 1.24
N PHE A 10 -4.73 7.85 -0.09
CA PHE A 10 -3.79 7.03 -0.86
C PHE A 10 -2.39 7.65 -0.78
N ILE A 11 -1.39 6.84 -0.49
CA ILE A 11 0.02 7.22 -0.47
C ILE A 11 0.74 6.45 -1.56
N ILE A 12 1.39 7.17 -2.48
CA ILE A 12 2.06 6.60 -3.64
C ILE A 12 3.49 7.15 -3.69
N VAL A 13 4.47 6.26 -3.65
CA VAL A 13 5.87 6.63 -3.84
C VAL A 13 6.23 6.48 -5.31
N THR A 14 6.78 7.52 -5.91
CA THR A 14 7.22 7.53 -7.31
C THR A 14 8.73 7.79 -7.43
N PHE A 15 9.36 7.10 -8.36
CA PHE A 15 10.73 7.33 -8.79
C PHE A 15 10.82 7.00 -10.28
N ASN A 16 10.99 8.01 -11.13
CA ASN A 16 10.98 7.88 -12.60
C ASN A 16 9.72 7.14 -13.11
N SER A 17 8.55 7.47 -12.55
CA SER A 17 7.31 6.71 -12.76
C SER A 17 6.30 7.46 -13.66
N GLU A 18 6.72 8.46 -14.43
CA GLU A 18 5.88 9.34 -15.25
C GLU A 18 4.96 8.56 -16.20
N LYS A 19 5.49 7.45 -16.76
CA LYS A 19 4.75 6.64 -17.76
C LYS A 19 3.64 5.79 -17.15
N ILE A 20 3.73 5.47 -15.85
CA ILE A 20 2.86 4.46 -15.22
C ILE A 20 1.86 5.05 -14.22
N ILE A 21 2.25 6.14 -13.52
CA ILE A 21 1.45 6.73 -12.44
C ILE A 21 0.03 7.11 -12.87
N HIS A 22 -0.14 7.63 -14.08
CA HIS A 22 -1.45 8.02 -14.61
C HIS A 22 -2.42 6.83 -14.73
N ASN A 23 -1.90 5.63 -15.05
CA ASN A 23 -2.71 4.43 -15.12
C ASN A 23 -3.20 3.97 -13.74
N CYS A 24 -2.38 4.14 -12.71
CA CYS A 24 -2.76 3.91 -11.32
C CYS A 24 -3.86 4.92 -10.90
N LEU A 25 -3.58 6.22 -11.03
CA LEU A 25 -4.47 7.29 -10.58
C LEU A 25 -5.86 7.25 -11.21
N LYS A 26 -5.98 6.83 -12.48
CA LYS A 26 -7.27 6.68 -13.17
C LYS A 26 -8.17 5.61 -12.56
N THR A 27 -7.61 4.67 -11.80
CA THR A 27 -8.37 3.58 -11.16
C THR A 27 -8.77 3.90 -9.72
N LEU A 28 -8.28 5.00 -9.16
CA LEU A 28 -8.59 5.43 -7.79
C LEU A 28 -9.82 6.35 -7.77
N PRO A 29 -10.59 6.38 -6.65
CA PRO A 29 -11.71 7.31 -6.50
C PRO A 29 -11.25 8.76 -6.62
N LYS A 30 -11.97 9.57 -7.41
CA LYS A 30 -11.63 10.98 -7.65
C LYS A 30 -11.69 11.80 -6.36
N GLU A 31 -12.69 11.52 -5.52
CA GLU A 31 -12.96 12.21 -4.26
C GLU A 31 -11.95 11.93 -3.14
N SER A 32 -11.20 10.81 -3.24
CA SER A 32 -10.23 10.44 -2.20
C SER A 32 -9.00 11.34 -2.21
N SER A 33 -8.45 11.62 -1.03
CA SER A 33 -7.16 12.32 -0.89
C SER A 33 -6.01 11.44 -1.37
N LYS A 34 -5.04 12.03 -2.05
CA LYS A 34 -3.84 11.37 -2.56
C LYS A 34 -2.59 12.16 -2.22
N ILE A 35 -1.62 11.50 -1.64
CA ILE A 35 -0.28 12.06 -1.35
C ILE A 35 0.73 11.27 -2.18
N ILE A 36 1.45 11.97 -3.05
CA ILE A 36 2.50 11.38 -3.88
C ILE A 36 3.86 11.85 -3.37
N ILE A 37 4.73 10.92 -3.03
CA ILE A 37 6.11 11.21 -2.67
C ILE A 37 6.97 10.98 -3.90
N GLU A 38 7.38 12.07 -4.54
CA GLU A 38 8.14 12.05 -5.79
C GLU A 38 9.65 12.12 -5.49
N ASN A 39 10.32 10.98 -5.60
CA ASN A 39 11.71 10.78 -5.17
C ASN A 39 12.77 11.13 -6.22
N SER A 40 12.38 11.40 -7.48
CA SER A 40 13.28 11.91 -8.51
C SER A 40 13.35 13.44 -8.57
N LYS A 41 12.60 14.12 -7.70
CA LYS A 41 12.47 15.60 -7.66
C LYS A 41 11.97 16.19 -8.98
N ASN A 42 11.14 15.45 -9.71
CA ASN A 42 10.59 15.88 -10.99
C ASN A 42 9.49 16.90 -10.80
N ILE A 43 9.88 18.19 -10.91
CA ILE A 43 8.93 19.31 -10.77
C ILE A 43 7.88 19.34 -11.90
N ASN A 44 8.22 18.85 -13.08
CA ASN A 44 7.28 18.80 -14.20
C ASN A 44 6.16 17.80 -13.93
N LEU A 45 6.52 16.60 -13.45
CA LEU A 45 5.54 15.60 -13.03
C LEU A 45 4.67 16.11 -11.89
N LYS A 46 5.25 16.78 -10.88
CA LYS A 46 4.48 17.42 -9.81
C LYS A 46 3.41 18.35 -10.37
N ASN A 47 3.83 19.33 -11.20
CA ASN A 47 2.92 20.33 -11.76
C ASN A 47 1.83 19.69 -12.63
N GLU A 48 2.20 18.67 -13.42
CA GLU A 48 1.28 17.92 -14.25
C GLU A 48 0.22 17.19 -13.43
N LEU A 49 0.62 16.48 -12.37
CA LEU A 49 -0.31 15.73 -11.52
C LEU A 49 -1.25 16.64 -10.75
N GLU A 50 -0.74 17.72 -10.14
CA GLU A 50 -1.55 18.68 -9.38
C GLU A 50 -2.49 19.48 -10.28
N TYR A 51 -2.17 19.63 -11.57
CA TYR A 51 -3.05 20.28 -12.55
C TYR A 51 -4.17 19.35 -13.07
N ASN A 52 -3.84 18.07 -13.31
CA ASN A 52 -4.76 17.14 -13.99
C ASN A 52 -5.66 16.35 -13.04
N TYR A 53 -5.35 16.30 -11.75
CA TYR A 53 -6.10 15.48 -10.79
C TYR A 53 -6.51 16.28 -9.56
N ASP A 54 -7.75 16.10 -9.13
CA ASP A 54 -8.27 16.69 -7.89
C ASP A 54 -7.77 15.92 -6.66
N ASN A 55 -7.71 16.61 -5.51
CA ASN A 55 -7.37 16.03 -4.21
C ASN A 55 -6.01 15.33 -4.19
N ILE A 56 -5.04 15.84 -4.92
CA ILE A 56 -3.66 15.37 -4.99
C ILE A 56 -2.72 16.41 -4.37
N GLU A 57 -1.77 15.91 -3.58
CA GLU A 57 -0.62 16.68 -3.08
C GLU A 57 0.66 15.93 -3.49
N VAL A 58 1.57 16.59 -4.21
CA VAL A 58 2.85 15.99 -4.60
C VAL A 58 3.99 16.62 -3.81
N ILE A 59 4.67 15.80 -3.04
CA ILE A 59 5.80 16.20 -2.18
C ILE A 59 7.10 15.73 -2.84
N LEU A 60 7.90 16.67 -3.33
CA LEU A 60 9.24 16.38 -3.86
C LEU A 60 10.15 15.91 -2.71
N SER A 61 10.89 14.85 -2.94
CA SER A 61 11.74 14.23 -1.92
C SER A 61 13.05 13.73 -2.50
N GLU A 62 14.02 13.55 -1.65
CA GLU A 62 15.20 12.75 -1.96
C GLU A 62 14.83 11.28 -1.83
N ASN A 63 15.40 10.44 -2.69
CA ASN A 63 15.23 8.99 -2.60
C ASN A 63 16.06 8.44 -1.42
N LYS A 64 15.40 8.30 -0.27
CA LYS A 64 15.95 7.67 0.94
C LYS A 64 15.43 6.26 1.17
N GLY A 65 14.81 5.67 0.14
CA GLY A 65 14.22 4.35 0.18
C GLY A 65 12.71 4.36 0.33
N MET A 66 12.10 3.17 0.15
CA MET A 66 10.64 3.00 0.13
C MET A 66 10.04 3.26 1.50
N GLY A 67 10.64 2.74 2.58
CA GLY A 67 10.14 2.92 3.94
C GLY A 67 10.13 4.39 4.37
N ALA A 68 11.23 5.12 4.14
CA ALA A 68 11.36 6.55 4.46
C ALA A 68 10.33 7.39 3.68
N SER A 69 10.12 7.07 2.40
CA SER A 69 9.16 7.78 1.57
C SER A 69 7.72 7.51 2.00
N ASN A 70 7.38 6.27 2.31
CA ASN A 70 6.07 5.93 2.86
C ASN A 70 5.83 6.61 4.22
N ASN A 71 6.83 6.68 5.10
CA ASN A 71 6.74 7.41 6.37
C ASN A 71 6.45 8.90 6.14
N LYS A 72 7.11 9.51 5.14
CA LYS A 72 6.84 10.91 4.77
C LYS A 72 5.39 11.10 4.34
N GLY A 73 4.83 10.18 3.54
CA GLY A 73 3.41 10.19 3.17
C GLY A 73 2.50 10.00 4.38
N LEU A 74 2.78 9.01 5.24
CA LEU A 74 2.02 8.71 6.45
C LEU A 74 2.01 9.89 7.44
N ASN A 75 3.11 10.60 7.58
CA ASN A 75 3.22 11.76 8.47
C ASN A 75 2.43 12.98 7.94
N ASN A 76 2.25 13.10 6.64
CA ASN A 76 1.41 14.15 6.03
C ASN A 76 -0.07 13.75 5.91
N CYS A 77 -0.38 12.45 6.07
CA CYS A 77 -1.74 11.93 6.01
C CYS A 77 -2.59 12.44 7.18
N LYS A 78 -3.80 12.94 6.89
CA LYS A 78 -4.72 13.50 7.90
C LYS A 78 -5.86 12.54 8.25
N THR A 79 -6.10 11.52 7.42
CA THR A 79 -7.15 10.53 7.64
C THR A 79 -6.70 9.41 8.57
N GLN A 80 -7.63 8.69 9.17
CA GLN A 80 -7.32 7.53 10.01
C GLN A 80 -6.65 6.41 9.21
N PHE A 81 -7.15 6.17 7.99
CA PHE A 81 -6.64 5.10 7.15
C PHE A 81 -5.75 5.67 6.05
N ALA A 82 -4.61 5.04 5.86
CA ALA A 82 -3.68 5.33 4.78
C ALA A 82 -3.53 4.10 3.88
N PHE A 83 -3.77 4.26 2.59
CA PHE A 83 -3.62 3.17 1.64
C PHE A 83 -2.33 3.36 0.84
N ILE A 84 -1.29 2.66 1.23
CA ILE A 84 -0.03 2.62 0.50
C ILE A 84 -0.22 1.75 -0.73
N ILE A 85 0.12 2.28 -1.90
CA ILE A 85 0.09 1.55 -3.17
C ILE A 85 1.28 1.93 -4.03
N ASN A 86 1.78 0.99 -4.82
CA ASN A 86 2.79 1.28 -5.84
C ASN A 86 2.17 1.97 -7.08
N PRO A 87 2.94 2.76 -7.84
CA PRO A 87 2.45 3.48 -9.02
C PRO A 87 2.04 2.56 -10.19
N ASP A 88 2.38 1.28 -10.15
CA ASP A 88 2.03 0.25 -11.13
C ASP A 88 0.89 -0.70 -10.67
N VAL A 89 0.21 -0.33 -9.59
CA VAL A 89 -1.01 -1.01 -9.13
C VAL A 89 -2.22 -0.43 -9.82
N LYS A 90 -3.15 -1.30 -10.22
CA LYS A 90 -4.46 -0.92 -10.75
C LYS A 90 -5.56 -1.54 -9.92
N PHE A 91 -6.50 -0.72 -9.49
CA PHE A 91 -7.73 -1.18 -8.84
C PHE A 91 -8.73 -1.63 -9.90
N LYS A 92 -9.42 -2.75 -9.62
CA LYS A 92 -10.63 -3.13 -10.36
C LYS A 92 -11.82 -2.35 -9.83
N GLU A 93 -12.90 -2.30 -10.60
CA GLU A 93 -14.11 -1.53 -10.27
C GLU A 93 -14.62 -1.76 -8.83
N ASN A 94 -14.59 -3.01 -8.37
CA ASN A 94 -15.10 -3.39 -7.05
C ASN A 94 -14.02 -3.49 -5.96
N THR A 95 -12.75 -3.22 -6.24
CA THR A 95 -11.64 -3.44 -5.29
C THR A 95 -11.90 -2.76 -3.95
N LEU A 96 -12.16 -1.46 -3.98
CA LEU A 96 -12.33 -0.68 -2.75
C LEU A 96 -13.67 -0.97 -2.06
N ILE A 97 -14.72 -1.18 -2.84
CA ILE A 97 -16.06 -1.53 -2.34
C ILE A 97 -15.99 -2.84 -1.54
N GLU A 98 -15.36 -3.87 -2.10
CA GLU A 98 -15.20 -5.16 -1.43
C GLU A 98 -14.32 -5.07 -0.18
N LEU A 99 -13.24 -4.28 -0.23
CA LEU A 99 -12.38 -4.05 0.93
C LEU A 99 -13.18 -3.41 2.08
N ILE A 100 -13.95 -2.36 1.79
CA ILE A 100 -14.78 -1.66 2.76
C ILE A 100 -15.91 -2.57 3.30
N ASN A 101 -16.58 -3.30 2.43
CA ASN A 101 -17.66 -4.19 2.86
C ASN A 101 -17.18 -5.32 3.77
N CYS A 102 -16.06 -5.97 3.41
CA CYS A 102 -15.49 -7.02 4.24
C CYS A 102 -14.97 -6.48 5.57
N SER A 103 -14.45 -5.25 5.61
CA SER A 103 -13.95 -4.64 6.86
C SER A 103 -15.03 -4.50 7.94
N LYS A 104 -16.31 -4.40 7.56
CA LYS A 104 -17.45 -4.32 8.50
C LYS A 104 -17.65 -5.60 9.33
N SER A 105 -17.15 -6.74 8.86
CA SER A 105 -17.17 -8.03 9.57
C SER A 105 -15.86 -8.34 10.31
N ILE A 106 -14.96 -7.35 10.40
CA ILE A 106 -13.69 -7.43 11.13
C ILE A 106 -13.79 -6.50 12.34
N ASP A 107 -13.66 -7.05 13.55
CA ASP A 107 -13.73 -6.25 14.79
C ASP A 107 -12.61 -5.21 14.84
N ASP A 108 -11.38 -5.61 14.45
CA ASP A 108 -10.21 -4.74 14.51
C ASP A 108 -9.07 -5.22 13.59
N PHE A 109 -8.31 -4.26 13.02
CA PHE A 109 -7.17 -4.54 12.16
C PHE A 109 -6.12 -3.42 12.19
N ALA A 110 -4.86 -3.79 12.01
CA ALA A 110 -3.78 -2.84 11.72
C ALA A 110 -3.57 -2.68 10.21
N ILE A 111 -3.66 -3.78 9.46
CA ILE A 111 -3.42 -3.77 8.02
C ILE A 111 -4.46 -4.65 7.32
N LEU A 112 -5.07 -4.11 6.26
CA LEU A 112 -5.83 -4.85 5.26
C LEU A 112 -5.10 -4.78 3.91
N SER A 113 -5.19 -5.85 3.13
CA SER A 113 -4.71 -5.80 1.75
C SER A 113 -5.68 -6.53 0.82
N PRO A 114 -5.93 -5.99 -0.38
CA PRO A 114 -6.56 -6.75 -1.44
C PRO A 114 -5.63 -7.87 -1.92
N ILE A 115 -6.20 -8.86 -2.61
CA ILE A 115 -5.41 -9.93 -3.22
C ILE A 115 -4.88 -9.51 -4.59
N ASN A 116 -3.62 -9.89 -4.92
CA ASN A 116 -3.12 -9.75 -6.29
C ASN A 116 -3.85 -10.71 -7.24
N SER A 117 -4.22 -10.21 -8.43
CA SER A 117 -4.87 -11.04 -9.46
C SER A 117 -3.96 -12.13 -10.02
N ASP A 118 -2.63 -11.95 -9.99
CA ASP A 118 -1.67 -12.97 -10.37
C ASP A 118 -1.47 -13.99 -9.24
N LYS A 119 -2.10 -15.16 -9.43
CA LYS A 119 -2.04 -16.25 -8.45
C LYS A 119 -0.66 -16.91 -8.35
N LYS A 120 0.25 -16.67 -9.29
CA LYS A 120 1.62 -17.20 -9.23
C LYS A 120 2.47 -16.42 -8.22
N PHE A 121 2.09 -15.16 -7.94
CA PHE A 121 2.78 -14.28 -7.01
C PHE A 121 1.80 -13.79 -5.94
N PRO A 122 1.45 -14.64 -4.95
CA PRO A 122 0.57 -14.24 -3.86
C PRO A 122 1.27 -13.15 -3.03
N ASN A 123 0.55 -12.08 -2.78
CA ASN A 123 1.06 -10.91 -2.04
C ASN A 123 0.97 -11.04 -0.51
N PHE A 124 0.98 -12.27 0.01
CA PHE A 124 0.91 -12.54 1.45
C PHE A 124 1.53 -13.88 1.81
N LYS A 125 1.87 -14.05 3.09
CA LYS A 125 2.23 -15.36 3.67
C LYS A 125 1.45 -15.69 4.92
N ILE A 126 1.19 -16.99 5.12
CA ILE A 126 0.47 -17.56 6.24
C ILE A 126 1.37 -18.61 6.91
N LYS A 127 1.58 -18.50 8.23
CA LYS A 127 2.15 -19.60 9.01
C LYS A 127 1.08 -20.67 9.28
N LYS A 128 1.49 -21.95 9.36
CA LYS A 128 0.61 -23.12 9.45
C LYS A 128 -0.47 -23.09 10.55
N ASN A 129 -0.41 -22.17 11.50
CA ASN A 129 -1.31 -22.12 12.67
C ASN A 129 -2.30 -20.93 12.65
N ASN A 130 -2.50 -20.24 11.53
CA ASN A 130 -3.43 -19.13 11.47
C ASN A 130 -4.89 -19.63 11.50
N ARG A 131 -5.70 -19.05 12.40
CA ARG A 131 -7.13 -19.36 12.53
C ARG A 131 -7.86 -18.82 11.30
N ASN A 132 -8.67 -19.68 10.68
CA ASN A 132 -9.64 -19.24 9.69
C ASN A 132 -10.60 -18.26 10.35
N THR A 133 -10.86 -17.15 9.67
CA THR A 133 -11.97 -16.26 10.04
C THR A 133 -13.30 -16.95 9.70
N SER A 134 -14.38 -16.53 10.32
CA SER A 134 -15.74 -17.03 9.99
C SER A 134 -16.21 -16.65 8.58
N ASN A 135 -15.52 -15.70 7.94
CA ASN A 135 -15.80 -15.22 6.60
C ASN A 135 -14.76 -15.76 5.62
N GLU A 136 -15.17 -16.53 4.63
CA GLU A 136 -14.30 -17.15 3.62
C GLU A 136 -13.52 -16.13 2.77
N ASN A 137 -13.97 -14.88 2.68
CA ASN A 137 -13.30 -13.80 1.97
C ASN A 137 -12.19 -13.13 2.77
N ILE A 138 -12.10 -13.38 4.08
CA ILE A 138 -11.12 -12.75 4.97
C ILE A 138 -10.11 -13.80 5.43
N ILE A 139 -8.84 -13.56 5.15
CA ILE A 139 -7.75 -14.45 5.57
C ILE A 139 -6.85 -13.69 6.55
N SER A 140 -6.69 -14.22 7.76
CA SER A 140 -5.65 -13.74 8.67
C SER A 140 -4.28 -14.17 8.17
N VAL A 141 -3.34 -13.24 8.05
CA VAL A 141 -2.01 -13.47 7.48
C VAL A 141 -0.91 -12.97 8.41
N ASP A 142 0.31 -13.42 8.19
CA ASP A 142 1.46 -12.96 8.97
C ASP A 142 2.09 -11.72 8.37
N TYR A 143 2.12 -11.62 7.05
CA TYR A 143 2.53 -10.42 6.36
C TYR A 143 1.87 -10.27 4.98
N VAL A 144 1.90 -9.03 4.48
CA VAL A 144 1.48 -8.64 3.12
C VAL A 144 2.60 -7.86 2.43
N ASP A 145 2.59 -7.89 1.10
CA ASP A 145 3.57 -7.15 0.31
C ASP A 145 3.28 -5.64 0.31
N GLY A 146 4.35 -4.84 0.26
CA GLY A 146 4.30 -3.40 0.41
C GLY A 146 3.62 -2.63 -0.72
N PHE A 147 3.36 -3.27 -1.86
CA PHE A 147 2.75 -2.60 -3.00
C PHE A 147 1.24 -2.32 -2.86
N SER A 148 0.58 -2.87 -1.81
CA SER A 148 -0.84 -2.60 -1.54
C SER A 148 -1.17 -2.89 -0.08
N MET A 149 -1.12 -1.87 0.79
CA MET A 149 -1.35 -1.98 2.23
C MET A 149 -2.27 -0.85 2.72
N LEU A 150 -3.50 -1.18 3.12
CA LEU A 150 -4.36 -0.27 3.86
C LEU A 150 -4.00 -0.32 5.35
N ILE A 151 -3.45 0.75 5.87
CA ILE A 151 -2.95 0.86 7.25
C ILE A 151 -3.97 1.62 8.09
N ASN A 152 -4.40 1.04 9.22
CA ASN A 152 -5.07 1.76 10.28
C ASN A 152 -4.01 2.44 11.16
N ARG A 153 -3.83 3.73 10.97
CA ARG A 153 -2.75 4.51 11.61
C ARG A 153 -2.85 4.57 13.13
N GLU A 154 -4.04 4.41 13.69
CA GLU A 154 -4.27 4.39 15.15
C GLU A 154 -3.69 3.14 15.83
N LYS A 155 -3.38 2.08 15.06
CA LYS A 155 -2.76 0.85 15.56
C LYS A 155 -1.25 0.92 15.73
N PHE A 156 -0.63 1.97 15.22
CA PHE A 156 0.81 2.19 15.32
C PHE A 156 1.11 3.28 16.32
N LYS A 157 1.59 2.86 17.50
CA LYS A 157 1.96 3.76 18.61
C LYS A 157 3.08 4.69 18.15
N ASP A 158 3.04 5.93 18.67
CA ASP A 158 4.04 6.96 18.41
C ASP A 158 4.25 7.31 16.93
N LYS A 159 3.31 6.88 16.06
CA LYS A 159 3.39 7.07 14.60
C LYS A 159 4.70 6.55 14.00
N THR A 160 5.28 5.51 14.59
CA THR A 160 6.43 4.81 14.05
C THR A 160 5.95 3.69 13.13
N TYR A 161 6.14 3.85 11.83
CA TYR A 161 5.70 2.89 10.83
C TYR A 161 6.89 2.07 10.30
N PHE A 162 7.41 2.45 9.17
CA PHE A 162 8.52 1.74 8.53
C PHE A 162 9.87 2.07 9.18
N ASP A 163 10.75 1.07 9.30
CA ASP A 163 12.14 1.28 9.66
C ASP A 163 12.90 1.84 8.44
N GLU A 164 13.43 3.06 8.56
CA GLU A 164 14.11 3.76 7.47
C GLU A 164 15.53 3.24 7.18
N ASN A 165 16.03 2.28 7.98
CA ASN A 165 17.26 1.58 7.68
C ASN A 165 17.11 0.59 6.51
N PHE A 166 15.87 0.15 6.20
CA PHE A 166 15.58 -0.60 4.97
C PHE A 166 15.42 0.37 3.80
N PHE A 167 16.37 0.38 2.88
CA PHE A 167 16.26 1.21 1.68
C PHE A 167 15.20 0.69 0.73
N LEU A 168 15.22 -0.60 0.44
CA LEU A 168 14.27 -1.28 -0.43
C LEU A 168 14.17 -2.76 -0.01
N TYR A 169 12.92 -3.27 -0.02
CA TYR A 169 12.55 -4.61 0.46
C TYR A 169 12.72 -4.80 1.98
N LEU A 170 11.92 -5.69 2.54
CA LEU A 170 11.80 -6.05 3.94
C LEU A 170 11.16 -5.00 4.85
N GLU A 171 11.06 -3.73 4.46
CA GLU A 171 10.38 -2.68 5.23
C GLU A 171 8.91 -3.02 5.53
N ASN A 172 8.20 -3.61 4.56
CA ASN A 172 6.83 -4.10 4.74
C ASN A 172 6.76 -5.31 5.68
N THR A 173 7.76 -6.21 5.60
CA THR A 173 7.85 -7.37 6.49
C THR A 173 8.09 -6.93 7.94
N ASP A 174 8.99 -5.96 8.15
CA ASP A 174 9.25 -5.37 9.47
C ASP A 174 7.99 -4.69 10.04
N LEU A 175 7.27 -3.90 9.24
CA LEU A 175 6.01 -3.28 9.66
C LEU A 175 4.97 -4.33 10.08
N CYS A 176 4.84 -5.41 9.32
CA CYS A 176 3.93 -6.50 9.66
C CYS A 176 4.36 -7.21 10.95
N LEU A 177 5.67 -7.42 11.18
CA LEU A 177 6.20 -7.97 12.42
C LEU A 177 5.91 -7.05 13.61
N LYS A 178 6.11 -5.74 13.48
CA LYS A 178 5.74 -4.75 14.51
C LYS A 178 4.25 -4.82 14.86
N ALA A 179 3.37 -4.91 13.87
CA ALA A 179 1.94 -5.08 14.10
C ALA A 179 1.67 -6.37 14.90
N LYS A 180 2.25 -7.50 14.50
CA LYS A 180 2.08 -8.80 15.21
C LYS A 180 2.64 -8.79 16.62
N GLN A 181 3.77 -8.14 16.88
CA GLN A 181 4.36 -8.01 18.22
C GLN A 181 3.46 -7.21 19.16
N ASN A 182 2.67 -6.27 18.61
CA ASN A 182 1.66 -5.52 19.34
C ASN A 182 0.28 -6.22 19.39
N ASN A 183 0.21 -7.51 19.03
CA ASN A 183 -1.01 -8.32 18.95
C ASN A 183 -2.07 -7.77 17.99
N GLU A 184 -1.66 -7.02 16.99
CA GLU A 184 -2.55 -6.46 15.97
C GLU A 184 -2.80 -7.46 14.83
N ASN A 185 -3.93 -7.32 14.18
CA ASN A 185 -4.36 -8.21 13.13
C ASN A 185 -4.03 -7.69 11.74
N ILE A 186 -3.66 -8.60 10.84
CA ILE A 186 -3.41 -8.34 9.42
C ILE A 186 -4.28 -9.29 8.61
N TYR A 187 -4.99 -8.75 7.62
CA TYR A 187 -5.89 -9.56 6.79
C TYR A 187 -5.70 -9.30 5.29
N ILE A 188 -5.91 -10.37 4.52
CA ILE A 188 -6.16 -10.32 3.07
C ILE A 188 -7.66 -10.43 2.83
N ILE A 189 -8.18 -9.63 1.91
CA ILE A 189 -9.57 -9.67 1.45
C ILE A 189 -9.59 -10.28 0.03
N LYS A 190 -10.06 -11.53 -0.09
CA LYS A 190 -10.03 -12.28 -1.38
C LYS A 190 -10.94 -11.71 -2.46
N SER A 191 -12.09 -11.14 -2.07
CA SER A 191 -13.02 -10.51 -3.01
C SER A 191 -12.52 -9.14 -3.50
N SER A 192 -11.62 -8.50 -2.76
CA SER A 192 -10.94 -7.25 -3.15
C SER A 192 -9.71 -7.58 -4.00
N VAL A 193 -9.74 -7.27 -5.29
CA VAL A 193 -8.71 -7.69 -6.25
C VAL A 193 -8.02 -6.51 -6.89
N ILE A 194 -6.69 -6.54 -6.94
CA ILE A 194 -5.86 -5.58 -7.68
C ILE A 194 -5.03 -6.28 -8.76
N GLU A 195 -4.53 -5.50 -9.69
CA GLU A 195 -3.48 -5.90 -10.64
C GLU A 195 -2.20 -5.16 -10.28
N HIS A 196 -1.11 -5.91 -10.10
CA HIS A 196 0.22 -5.35 -9.93
C HIS A 196 1.08 -5.80 -11.11
N LEU A 197 1.56 -4.84 -11.91
CA LEU A 197 2.31 -5.14 -13.13
C LEU A 197 3.71 -5.68 -12.85
N GLY A 198 4.26 -5.33 -11.69
CA GLY A 198 5.60 -5.74 -11.24
C GLY A 198 6.74 -5.20 -12.12
N ALA A 199 7.89 -4.89 -11.50
CA ALA A 199 9.13 -4.50 -12.17
C ALA A 199 9.02 -3.34 -13.20
N SER A 200 7.96 -2.51 -13.11
CA SER A 200 7.70 -1.44 -14.09
C SER A 200 8.63 -0.24 -13.95
N SER A 201 9.35 -0.15 -12.85
CA SER A 201 10.28 0.95 -12.53
C SER A 201 11.75 0.52 -12.43
N SER A 202 12.06 -0.75 -12.69
CA SER A 202 13.43 -1.27 -12.70
C SER A 202 13.84 -1.72 -14.09
N ASP A 203 15.04 -1.35 -14.52
CA ASP A 203 15.68 -1.96 -15.70
C ASP A 203 15.82 -3.48 -15.49
N ASN A 204 15.71 -4.25 -16.57
CA ASN A 204 15.62 -5.73 -16.60
C ASN A 204 16.71 -6.51 -15.82
N ASN A 205 17.70 -5.86 -15.25
CA ASN A 205 18.76 -6.49 -14.45
C ASN A 205 18.37 -6.81 -13.00
N TYR A 206 17.23 -6.27 -12.51
CA TYR A 206 16.80 -6.40 -11.12
C TYR A 206 16.12 -7.74 -10.79
N LEU A 207 15.63 -8.47 -11.81
CA LEU A 207 14.98 -9.77 -11.60
C LEU A 207 15.96 -10.85 -11.12
N GLN A 208 17.26 -10.72 -11.41
CA GLN A 208 18.29 -11.65 -10.94
C GLN A 208 18.61 -11.47 -9.45
N ASP A 209 18.49 -10.25 -8.91
CA ASP A 209 18.78 -9.97 -7.51
C ASP A 209 17.68 -10.44 -6.56
N ILE A 210 16.42 -10.55 -7.03
CA ILE A 210 15.28 -11.03 -6.23
C ILE A 210 15.36 -12.54 -6.00
N GLU A 211 15.94 -13.33 -6.91
CA GLU A 211 16.14 -14.77 -6.69
C GLU A 211 17.17 -15.06 -5.58
N TYR A 212 18.09 -14.14 -5.31
CA TYR A 212 19.09 -14.30 -4.24
C TYR A 212 18.55 -14.05 -2.82
N LEU A 213 17.38 -13.39 -2.68
CA LEU A 213 16.75 -13.05 -1.39
C LEU A 213 15.56 -13.96 -1.02
N ARG A 214 15.28 -15.00 -1.82
CA ARG A 214 14.24 -16.03 -1.58
C ARG A 214 14.86 -17.32 -1.06
#